data_738a185739b1968eefdad0ca01bb9f4e
#
_entry.id   738a185739b1968eefdad0ca01bb9f4e
#
_cell.length_a   1.000
_cell.length_b   1.000
_cell.length_c   1.000
_cell.angle_alpha   90.00
_cell.angle_beta   90.00
_cell.angle_gamma   90.00
#
_symmetry.space_group_name_H-M   'P 1'
#
loop_
_entity.id
_entity.type
_entity.pdbx_description
1 polymer ?
#
loop_
_entity_poly.entity_id
_entity_poly.type
_entity_poly.pdbx_seq_one_letter_code
_entity_poly.pdbx_strand_id
1 'polypeptide(L)'
;SAASDVYKRQLLYLAIGGAPLGFFYKAVNTMDSMLGYVEPPYKDIGLMPAKADDIANYLPARISALLMLAAGGLLRMDVKNGWKIFRRDRYKHASPNSAQTESVCAGLLDVRLAGDAWYHGVLHKKEYIGDALRQIGHEDIPRACRLMYGTTLLALLLGCAVRLLIFSL
;
A
#
# COMPACT_ATOMS: atom_id res chain seq x y z
N SER A 1 0.12 2.97 -7.10
CA SER A 1 1.44 2.39 -7.35
C SER A 1 2.20 2.29 -6.03
N ALA A 2 3.17 1.38 -5.92
CA ALA A 2 4.01 1.23 -4.73
C ALA A 2 4.61 2.56 -4.24
N ALA A 3 5.01 3.46 -5.13
CA ALA A 3 5.54 4.77 -4.78
C ALA A 3 4.53 5.64 -3.99
N SER A 4 3.27 5.67 -4.39
CA SER A 4 2.26 6.47 -3.68
C SER A 4 1.95 5.94 -2.28
N ASP A 5 2.12 4.64 -2.07
CA ASP A 5 1.91 4.01 -0.77
C ASP A 5 3.08 4.29 0.18
N VAL A 6 4.31 4.35 -0.32
CA VAL A 6 5.49 4.74 0.46
C VAL A 6 5.33 6.15 1.02
N TYR A 7 4.90 7.13 0.23
CA TYR A 7 4.68 8.50 0.71
C TYR A 7 3.61 8.58 1.81
N LYS A 8 2.48 7.87 1.68
CA LYS A 8 1.44 7.83 2.71
C LYS A 8 1.96 7.25 4.02
N ARG A 9 2.75 6.18 3.94
CA ARG A 9 3.36 5.54 5.10
C ARG A 9 4.37 6.47 5.78
N GLN A 10 5.19 7.18 5.00
CA GLN A 10 6.13 8.16 5.51
C GLN A 10 5.44 9.33 6.24
N LEU A 11 4.28 9.81 5.74
CA LEU A 11 3.49 10.84 6.40
C LEU A 11 3.03 10.42 7.80
N LEU A 12 2.67 9.16 8.01
CA LEU A 12 2.30 8.65 9.34
C LEU A 12 3.49 8.70 10.31
N TYR A 13 4.68 8.31 9.88
CA TYR A 13 5.90 8.41 10.70
C TYR A 13 6.27 9.86 11.04
N LEU A 14 6.14 10.76 10.06
CA LEU A 14 6.34 12.20 10.27
C LEU A 14 5.33 12.80 11.26
N ALA A 15 4.08 12.36 11.20
CA ALA A 15 3.04 12.82 12.11
C ALA A 15 3.32 12.40 13.56
N ILE A 16 3.78 11.17 13.79
CA ILE A 16 4.02 10.63 15.14
C ILE A 16 5.31 11.19 15.74
N GLY A 17 6.42 11.13 15.05
CA GLY A 17 7.75 11.45 15.60
C GLY A 17 8.53 12.52 14.85
N GLY A 18 7.87 13.30 14.00
CA GLY A 18 8.50 14.38 13.25
C GLY A 18 9.59 13.90 12.29
N ALA A 19 10.53 14.79 11.98
CA ALA A 19 11.61 14.51 11.04
C ALA A 19 12.45 13.27 11.42
N PRO A 20 12.83 13.02 12.68
CA PRO A 20 13.62 11.83 13.01
C PRO A 20 12.97 10.51 12.59
N LEU A 21 11.69 10.29 12.91
CA LEU A 21 10.99 9.06 12.52
C LEU A 21 10.71 9.00 11.01
N GLY A 22 10.46 10.14 10.37
CA GLY A 22 10.32 10.22 8.92
C GLY A 22 11.59 9.82 8.18
N PHE A 23 12.76 10.28 8.64
CA PHE A 23 14.06 9.88 8.10
C PHE A 23 14.40 8.42 8.41
N PHE A 24 14.10 7.94 9.61
CA PHE A 24 14.28 6.52 9.97
C PHE A 24 13.49 5.61 9.01
N TYR A 25 12.20 5.89 8.80
CA TYR A 25 11.40 5.15 7.86
C TYR A 25 11.98 5.19 6.43
N LYS A 26 12.41 6.39 5.99
CA LYS A 26 13.01 6.54 4.65
C LYS A 26 14.31 5.75 4.52
N ALA A 27 15.14 5.70 5.56
CA ALA A 27 16.36 4.91 5.57
C ALA A 27 16.06 3.41 5.44
N VAL A 28 15.10 2.87 6.20
CA VAL A 28 14.65 1.47 6.13
C VAL A 28 14.15 1.14 4.73
N ASN A 29 13.27 1.97 4.17
CA ASN A 29 12.73 1.77 2.82
C ASN A 29 13.81 1.86 1.72
N THR A 30 14.81 2.74 1.89
CA THR A 30 15.92 2.85 0.95
C THR A 30 16.85 1.63 1.06
N MET A 31 17.13 1.14 2.27
CA MET A 31 17.90 -0.09 2.46
C MET A 31 17.24 -1.30 1.79
N ASP A 32 15.92 -1.45 1.96
CA ASP A 32 15.18 -2.51 1.28
C ASP A 32 15.29 -2.37 -0.25
N SER A 33 15.07 -1.18 -0.78
CA SER A 33 15.12 -0.93 -2.22
C SER A 33 16.51 -1.18 -2.84
N MET A 34 17.58 -0.98 -2.08
CA MET A 34 18.96 -1.11 -2.55
C MET A 34 19.59 -2.47 -2.24
N LEU A 35 19.20 -3.09 -1.13
CA LEU A 35 19.85 -4.29 -0.60
C LEU A 35 18.86 -5.45 -0.36
N GLY A 36 17.54 -5.22 -0.40
CA GLY A 36 16.49 -6.18 -0.07
C GLY A 36 16.31 -7.33 -1.06
N TYR A 37 17.35 -7.69 -1.79
CA TYR A 37 17.35 -8.82 -2.72
C TYR A 37 17.46 -10.13 -1.95
N VAL A 38 16.38 -10.92 -1.93
CA VAL A 38 16.31 -12.21 -1.24
C VAL A 38 16.65 -13.40 -2.15
N GLU A 39 17.23 -13.14 -3.32
CA GLU A 39 17.69 -14.15 -4.28
C GLU A 39 19.21 -14.36 -4.18
N PRO A 40 19.71 -15.59 -4.47
CA PRO A 40 21.15 -15.84 -4.51
C PRO A 40 21.85 -14.93 -5.54
N PRO A 41 23.07 -14.41 -5.25
CA PRO A 41 23.92 -14.66 -4.06
C PRO A 41 23.65 -13.71 -2.88
N TYR A 42 22.69 -12.78 -2.98
CA TYR A 42 22.48 -11.67 -2.02
C TYR A 42 21.48 -11.99 -0.90
N LYS A 43 20.94 -13.21 -0.85
CA LYS A 43 19.87 -13.62 0.07
C LYS A 43 20.13 -13.28 1.53
N ASP A 44 21.33 -13.56 2.03
CA ASP A 44 21.65 -13.37 3.45
C ASP A 44 21.76 -11.89 3.83
N ILE A 45 22.27 -11.06 2.91
CA ILE A 45 22.41 -9.62 3.12
C ILE A 45 21.04 -8.93 2.96
N GLY A 46 20.23 -9.37 1.98
CA GLY A 46 18.95 -8.76 1.65
C GLY A 46 17.83 -9.06 2.65
N LEU A 47 17.96 -10.15 3.40
CA LEU A 47 16.90 -10.61 4.30
C LEU A 47 16.59 -9.61 5.43
N MET A 48 17.61 -8.97 6.01
CA MET A 48 17.42 -8.02 7.11
C MET A 48 16.73 -6.73 6.65
N PRO A 49 17.18 -6.04 5.58
CA PRO A 49 16.47 -4.90 5.02
C PRO A 49 15.02 -5.20 4.65
N ALA A 50 14.76 -6.32 3.96
CA ALA A 50 13.40 -6.71 3.57
C ALA A 50 12.48 -6.94 4.78
N LYS A 51 12.96 -7.62 5.82
CA LYS A 51 12.18 -7.81 7.06
C LYS A 51 11.96 -6.50 7.83
N ALA A 52 12.96 -5.63 7.88
CA ALA A 52 12.84 -4.32 8.53
C ALA A 52 11.77 -3.46 7.83
N ASP A 53 11.76 -3.44 6.50
CA ASP A 53 10.74 -2.75 5.71
C ASP A 53 9.35 -3.37 5.94
N ASP A 54 9.22 -4.69 5.94
CA ASP A 54 7.95 -5.36 6.22
C ASP A 54 7.38 -5.01 7.61
N ILE A 55 8.23 -4.94 8.63
CA ILE A 55 7.83 -4.54 9.99
C ILE A 55 7.42 -3.06 10.01
N ALA A 56 8.25 -2.17 9.46
CA ALA A 56 7.96 -0.74 9.40
C ALA A 56 6.67 -0.45 8.63
N ASN A 57 6.36 -1.21 7.60
CA ASN A 57 5.15 -1.05 6.79
C ASN A 57 3.91 -1.75 7.35
N TYR A 58 4.05 -2.58 8.39
CA TYR A 58 2.94 -3.43 8.85
C TYR A 58 1.70 -2.64 9.25
N LEU A 59 1.85 -1.70 10.18
CA LEU A 59 0.72 -0.87 10.65
C LEU A 59 0.31 0.20 9.62
N PRO A 60 1.24 0.95 9.01
CA PRO A 60 0.89 1.93 7.99
C PRO A 60 0.13 1.38 6.80
N ALA A 61 0.45 0.17 6.32
CA ALA A 61 -0.27 -0.44 5.20
C ALA A 61 -1.75 -0.69 5.52
N ARG A 62 -2.05 -1.11 6.73
CA ARG A 62 -3.42 -1.36 7.20
C ARG A 62 -4.20 -0.07 7.38
N ILE A 63 -3.57 0.95 7.99
CA ILE A 63 -4.17 2.29 8.10
C ILE A 63 -4.46 2.85 6.71
N SER A 64 -3.51 2.74 5.77
CA SER A 64 -3.69 3.20 4.39
C SER A 64 -4.85 2.49 3.68
N ALA A 65 -5.03 1.18 3.90
CA ALA A 65 -6.14 0.42 3.33
C ALA A 65 -7.50 0.91 3.88
N LEU A 66 -7.60 1.16 5.18
CA LEU A 66 -8.82 1.70 5.80
C LEU A 66 -9.12 3.12 5.31
N LEU A 67 -8.11 3.98 5.21
CA LEU A 67 -8.27 5.33 4.66
C LEU A 67 -8.68 5.30 3.19
N MET A 68 -8.20 4.30 2.42
CA MET A 68 -8.59 4.11 1.03
C MET A 68 -10.06 3.68 0.91
N LEU A 69 -10.55 2.82 1.80
CA LEU A 69 -11.98 2.49 1.88
C LEU A 69 -12.84 3.71 2.20
N ALA A 70 -12.40 4.53 3.17
CA ALA A 70 -13.10 5.77 3.51
C ALA A 70 -13.11 6.76 2.34
N ALA A 71 -11.98 6.95 1.65
CA ALA A 71 -11.89 7.76 0.44
C ALA A 71 -12.80 7.23 -0.68
N GLY A 72 -12.86 5.90 -0.87
CA GLY A 72 -13.76 5.25 -1.81
C GLY A 72 -15.23 5.57 -1.50
N GLY A 73 -15.62 5.60 -0.23
CA GLY A 73 -16.95 6.00 0.22
C GLY A 73 -17.27 7.45 -0.15
N LEU A 74 -16.35 8.38 0.11
CA LEU A 74 -16.51 9.79 -0.26
C LEU A 74 -16.60 9.99 -1.78
N LEU A 75 -15.91 9.16 -2.55
CA LEU A 75 -15.94 9.16 -4.02
C LEU A 75 -17.08 8.34 -4.63
N ARG A 76 -17.99 7.81 -3.79
CA ARG A 76 -19.14 6.99 -4.20
C ARG A 76 -18.77 5.75 -5.00
N MET A 77 -17.64 5.11 -4.66
CA MET A 77 -17.21 3.83 -5.20
C MET A 77 -17.85 2.65 -4.44
N ASP A 78 -17.73 1.43 -4.93
CA ASP A 78 -18.28 0.24 -4.26
C ASP A 78 -17.47 -0.16 -3.00
N VAL A 79 -17.75 0.51 -1.89
CA VAL A 79 -17.13 0.22 -0.59
C VAL A 79 -17.44 -1.18 -0.08
N LYS A 80 -18.64 -1.69 -0.40
CA LYS A 80 -19.07 -3.02 0.04
C LYS A 80 -18.21 -4.10 -0.62
N ASN A 81 -18.00 -3.99 -1.93
CA ASN A 81 -17.10 -4.87 -2.66
C ASN A 81 -15.64 -4.63 -2.25
N GLY A 82 -15.22 -3.37 -2.07
CA GLY A 82 -13.90 -3.01 -1.55
C GLY A 82 -13.56 -3.70 -0.23
N TRP A 83 -14.48 -3.68 0.72
CA TRP A 83 -14.32 -4.38 2.02
C TRP A 83 -14.31 -5.90 1.89
N LYS A 84 -15.19 -6.46 1.05
CA LYS A 84 -15.24 -7.90 0.76
C LYS A 84 -13.91 -8.41 0.21
N ILE A 85 -13.39 -7.74 -0.83
CA ILE A 85 -12.12 -8.12 -1.48
C ILE A 85 -10.95 -7.92 -0.52
N PHE A 86 -10.89 -6.81 0.23
CA PHE A 86 -9.89 -6.59 1.26
C PHE A 86 -9.81 -7.74 2.26
N ARG A 87 -10.94 -8.18 2.81
CA ARG A 87 -10.93 -9.29 3.78
C ARG A 87 -10.48 -10.61 3.19
N ARG A 88 -10.79 -10.87 1.92
CA ARG A 88 -10.46 -12.13 1.23
C ARG A 88 -9.02 -12.16 0.73
N ASP A 89 -8.56 -11.08 0.11
CA ASP A 89 -7.37 -11.09 -0.74
C ASP A 89 -6.15 -10.35 -0.17
N ARG A 90 -6.25 -9.66 0.95
CA ARG A 90 -5.19 -8.82 1.54
C ARG A 90 -3.88 -9.53 1.86
N TYR A 91 -3.84 -10.84 1.77
CA TYR A 91 -2.63 -11.66 2.01
C TYR A 91 -2.15 -12.39 0.75
N LYS A 92 -2.73 -12.16 -0.40
CA LYS A 92 -2.37 -12.78 -1.67
C LYS A 92 -1.17 -12.09 -2.34
N HIS A 93 -0.15 -11.76 -1.59
CA HIS A 93 1.09 -11.18 -2.10
C HIS A 93 2.27 -11.69 -1.27
N ALA A 94 3.46 -11.77 -1.88
CA ALA A 94 4.68 -12.21 -1.18
C ALA A 94 5.03 -11.31 0.01
N SER A 95 4.89 -9.99 -0.13
CA SER A 95 4.97 -9.06 0.99
C SER A 95 3.61 -8.98 1.73
N PRO A 96 3.60 -9.06 3.08
CA PRO A 96 2.38 -8.98 3.87
C PRO A 96 1.68 -7.61 3.81
N ASN A 97 2.31 -6.63 3.20
CA ASN A 97 1.89 -5.24 3.16
C ASN A 97 1.35 -4.77 1.81
N SER A 98 1.80 -5.38 0.70
CA SER A 98 1.46 -4.91 -0.65
C SER A 98 0.00 -5.12 -0.99
N ALA A 99 -0.55 -6.30 -0.73
CA ALA A 99 -1.94 -6.62 -1.06
C ALA A 99 -2.97 -5.88 -0.20
N GLN A 100 -2.57 -5.17 0.87
CA GLN A 100 -3.51 -4.44 1.73
C GLN A 100 -4.25 -3.35 0.93
N THR A 101 -3.53 -2.48 0.26
CA THR A 101 -4.11 -1.40 -0.56
C THR A 101 -4.53 -1.87 -1.94
N GLU A 102 -3.82 -2.83 -2.54
CA GLU A 102 -4.19 -3.41 -3.84
C GLU A 102 -5.56 -4.08 -3.80
N SER A 103 -5.85 -4.87 -2.76
CA SER A 103 -7.15 -5.55 -2.62
C SER A 103 -8.30 -4.56 -2.43
N VAL A 104 -8.09 -3.48 -1.67
CA VAL A 104 -9.08 -2.40 -1.55
C VAL A 104 -9.31 -1.73 -2.90
N CYS A 105 -8.24 -1.36 -3.61
CA CYS A 105 -8.33 -0.72 -4.91
C CYS A 105 -9.07 -1.60 -5.93
N ALA A 106 -8.72 -2.89 -6.01
CA ALA A 106 -9.37 -3.86 -6.88
C ALA A 106 -10.87 -3.94 -6.62
N GLY A 107 -11.26 -4.01 -5.34
CA GLY A 107 -12.67 -4.10 -4.95
C GLY A 107 -13.44 -2.80 -5.17
N LEU A 108 -12.86 -1.63 -4.89
CA LEU A 108 -13.51 -0.33 -5.11
C LEU A 108 -13.71 -0.01 -6.60
N LEU A 109 -12.85 -0.54 -7.46
CA LEU A 109 -12.91 -0.35 -8.90
C LEU A 109 -13.61 -1.49 -9.65
N ASP A 110 -14.01 -2.56 -8.95
CA ASP A 110 -14.67 -3.75 -9.52
C ASP A 110 -13.82 -4.46 -10.60
N VAL A 111 -12.51 -4.44 -10.41
CA VAL A 111 -11.54 -5.03 -11.34
C VAL A 111 -10.69 -6.10 -10.69
N ARG A 112 -10.08 -6.94 -11.50
CA ARG A 112 -9.11 -7.93 -11.07
C ARG A 112 -7.70 -7.44 -11.40
N LEU A 113 -6.82 -7.45 -10.40
CA LEU A 113 -5.43 -7.03 -10.48
C LEU A 113 -4.48 -8.20 -10.27
N ALA A 114 -3.18 -7.96 -10.44
CA ALA A 114 -2.11 -8.93 -10.32
C ALA A 114 -2.23 -10.09 -11.31
N GLY A 115 -1.90 -11.32 -10.91
CA GLY A 115 -1.85 -12.49 -11.78
C GLY A 115 -0.46 -12.74 -12.35
N ASP A 116 -0.36 -13.76 -13.19
CA ASP A 116 0.90 -14.22 -13.75
C ASP A 116 1.61 -13.12 -14.53
N ALA A 117 2.93 -13.02 -14.34
CA ALA A 117 3.76 -12.04 -15.02
C ALA A 117 5.07 -12.66 -15.50
N TRP A 118 5.54 -12.21 -16.66
CA TRP A 118 6.83 -12.63 -17.23
C TRP A 118 7.92 -11.66 -16.81
N TYR A 119 8.97 -12.19 -16.16
CA TYR A 119 10.17 -11.44 -15.83
C TYR A 119 11.37 -12.15 -16.42
N HIS A 120 12.16 -11.46 -17.24
CA HIS A 120 13.35 -12.02 -17.91
C HIS A 120 13.11 -13.37 -18.61
N GLY A 121 11.94 -13.54 -19.24
CA GLY A 121 11.57 -14.77 -19.96
C GLY A 121 11.09 -15.92 -19.06
N VAL A 122 10.97 -15.71 -17.74
CA VAL A 122 10.46 -16.70 -16.78
C VAL A 122 9.04 -16.29 -16.33
N LEU A 123 8.12 -17.26 -16.36
CA LEU A 123 6.75 -17.04 -15.87
C LEU A 123 6.72 -17.13 -14.34
N HIS A 124 6.41 -16.02 -13.70
CA HIS A 124 6.15 -15.97 -12.26
C HIS A 124 4.64 -16.06 -12.02
N LYS A 125 4.20 -17.18 -11.47
CA LYS A 125 2.81 -17.37 -11.07
C LYS A 125 2.50 -16.51 -9.86
N LYS A 126 1.47 -15.66 -9.96
CA LYS A 126 0.98 -14.81 -8.86
C LYS A 126 -0.53 -14.97 -8.74
N GLU A 127 -1.02 -14.95 -7.52
CA GLU A 127 -2.46 -14.98 -7.29
C GLU A 127 -3.12 -13.69 -7.79
N TYR A 128 -4.34 -13.84 -8.31
CA TYR A 128 -5.17 -12.70 -8.68
C TYR A 128 -5.78 -12.06 -7.42
N ILE A 129 -5.88 -10.73 -7.45
CA ILE A 129 -6.48 -9.89 -6.41
C ILE A 129 -7.73 -9.23 -6.99
N GLY A 130 -8.87 -9.38 -6.32
CA GLY A 130 -10.15 -8.88 -6.80
C GLY A 130 -10.88 -9.83 -7.74
N ASP A 131 -12.08 -9.42 -8.12
CA ASP A 131 -12.95 -10.13 -9.04
C ASP A 131 -13.04 -9.33 -10.36
N ALA A 132 -13.03 -10.01 -11.49
CA ALA A 132 -13.20 -9.37 -12.81
C ALA A 132 -14.68 -9.08 -13.08
N LEU A 133 -15.30 -8.19 -12.30
CA LEU A 133 -16.70 -7.82 -12.50
C LEU A 133 -16.89 -6.97 -13.77
N ARG A 134 -15.83 -6.29 -14.19
CA ARG A 134 -15.74 -5.58 -15.47
C ARG A 134 -14.30 -5.61 -16.00
N GLN A 135 -14.15 -5.25 -17.26
CA GLN A 135 -12.83 -5.08 -17.87
C GLN A 135 -12.21 -3.76 -17.44
N ILE A 136 -10.87 -3.75 -17.33
CA ILE A 136 -10.10 -2.53 -17.06
C ILE A 136 -10.13 -1.65 -18.30
N GLY A 137 -10.50 -0.39 -18.13
CA GLY A 137 -10.56 0.62 -19.18
C GLY A 137 -9.69 1.84 -18.89
N HIS A 138 -9.61 2.74 -19.86
CA HIS A 138 -8.82 4.00 -19.71
C HIS A 138 -9.37 4.89 -18.58
N GLU A 139 -10.67 4.82 -18.30
CA GLU A 139 -11.32 5.56 -17.21
C GLU A 139 -10.87 5.09 -15.81
N ASP A 140 -10.25 3.93 -15.68
CA ASP A 140 -9.74 3.46 -14.40
C ASP A 140 -8.50 4.22 -13.95
N ILE A 141 -7.74 4.77 -14.87
CA ILE A 141 -6.58 5.60 -14.54
C ILE A 141 -7.01 6.83 -13.74
N PRO A 142 -7.91 7.72 -14.22
CA PRO A 142 -8.36 8.86 -13.43
C PRO A 142 -9.14 8.47 -12.18
N ARG A 143 -9.86 7.34 -12.17
CA ARG A 143 -10.55 6.83 -10.98
C ARG A 143 -9.55 6.41 -9.90
N ALA A 144 -8.51 5.66 -10.26
CA ALA A 144 -7.44 5.28 -9.36
C ALA A 144 -6.66 6.50 -8.85
N CYS A 145 -6.39 7.49 -9.71
CA CYS A 145 -5.76 8.75 -9.30
C CYS A 145 -6.60 9.52 -8.27
N ARG A 146 -7.92 9.66 -8.50
CA ARG A 146 -8.82 10.31 -7.52
C ARG A 146 -8.83 9.57 -6.18
N LEU A 147 -8.86 8.24 -6.21
CA LEU A 147 -8.79 7.41 -5.02
C LEU A 147 -7.46 7.62 -4.28
N MET A 148 -6.35 7.66 -5.00
CA MET A 148 -5.03 7.95 -4.46
C MET A 148 -4.97 9.33 -3.78
N TYR A 149 -5.43 10.39 -4.46
CA TYR A 149 -5.45 11.74 -3.90
C TYR A 149 -6.38 11.85 -2.69
N GLY A 150 -7.58 11.28 -2.76
CA GLY A 150 -8.51 11.24 -1.64
C GLY A 150 -7.93 10.53 -0.42
N THR A 151 -7.29 9.38 -0.62
CA THR A 151 -6.61 8.64 0.45
C THR A 151 -5.45 9.45 1.05
N THR A 152 -4.68 10.13 0.22
CA THR A 152 -3.53 10.95 0.67
C THR A 152 -4.02 12.16 1.48
N LEU A 153 -5.10 12.80 1.05
CA LEU A 153 -5.71 13.91 1.80
C LEU A 153 -6.20 13.46 3.19
N LEU A 154 -6.90 12.32 3.26
CA LEU A 154 -7.34 11.76 4.53
C LEU A 154 -6.15 11.37 5.43
N ALA A 155 -5.07 10.81 4.87
CA ALA A 155 -3.86 10.50 5.62
C ALA A 155 -3.19 11.78 6.17
N LEU A 156 -3.15 12.86 5.39
CA LEU A 156 -2.63 14.15 5.82
C LEU A 156 -3.47 14.74 6.96
N LEU A 157 -4.80 14.76 6.80
CA LEU A 157 -5.71 15.27 7.84
C LEU A 157 -5.57 14.47 9.14
N LEU A 158 -5.50 13.15 9.06
CA LEU A 158 -5.25 12.28 10.21
C LEU A 158 -3.89 12.60 10.86
N GLY A 159 -2.85 12.75 10.06
CA GLY A 159 -1.52 13.10 10.53
C GLY A 159 -1.48 14.46 11.25
N CYS A 160 -2.12 15.48 10.68
CA CYS A 160 -2.25 16.78 11.33
C CYS A 160 -3.03 16.70 12.66
N ALA A 161 -4.12 15.94 12.69
CA ALA A 161 -4.90 15.75 13.93
C ALA A 161 -4.07 15.06 15.03
N VAL A 162 -3.34 13.98 14.67
CA VAL A 162 -2.43 13.29 15.60
C VAL A 162 -1.35 14.24 16.12
N ARG A 163 -0.78 15.06 15.24
CA ARG A 163 0.27 16.00 15.61
C ARG A 163 -0.23 17.08 16.55
N LEU A 164 -1.40 17.63 16.29
CA LEU A 164 -2.03 18.62 17.19
C LEU A 164 -2.32 18.02 18.56
N LEU A 165 -2.80 16.79 18.63
CA LEU A 165 -3.03 16.10 19.91
C LEU A 165 -1.74 15.90 20.70
N ILE A 166 -0.64 15.51 20.03
CA ILE A 166 0.67 15.32 20.70
C ILE A 166 1.21 16.64 21.24
N PHE A 167 0.97 17.77 20.58
CA PHE A 167 1.44 19.09 21.04
C PHE A 167 0.50 19.75 22.07
N SER A 168 -0.72 19.27 22.19
CA SER A 168 -1.69 19.78 23.18
C SER A 168 -1.61 19.06 24.54
N LEU A 169 -0.83 17.98 24.61
CA LEU A 169 -0.51 17.21 25.82
C LEU A 169 0.84 17.61 26.40
#